data_9cc391c2173bd97a8d403cc975926f74
#
_entry.id   9cc391c2173bd97a8d403cc975926f74
#
_cell.length_a   1.000
_cell.length_b   1.000
_cell.length_c   1.000
_cell.angle_alpha   90.00
_cell.angle_beta   90.00
_cell.angle_gamma   90.00
#
_symmetry.space_group_name_H-M   'P 1'
#
loop_
_entity.id
_entity.type
_entity.pdbx_description
1 polymer ?
#
loop_
_entity_poly.entity_id
_entity_poly.type
_entity_poly.pdbx_seq_one_letter_code
_entity_poly.pdbx_strand_id
1 'polypeptide(L)'
;NVLEGVGIMRSLIANPLKWAPAWFGTALYWVADMAAFYGALRCFGLNPGVGKVVIAYATGYAATRRSLPLGGAGITEFLMTYALYWVRLPLAPALAAVVAYRAFNLLLAALPALLAHHQLQPLLERRKQRRKEPRAAA
;
A
#
# COMPACT_ATOMS: atom_id res chain seq x y z
N ASN A 1 6.82 21.56 4.54
CA ASN A 1 8.19 22.02 4.80
C ASN A 1 8.99 20.94 5.54
N VAL A 2 10.28 20.78 5.19
CA VAL A 2 11.15 19.71 5.76
C VAL A 2 11.27 19.85 7.28
N LEU A 3 11.32 21.07 7.79
CA LEU A 3 11.42 21.37 9.23
C LEU A 3 10.18 20.93 10.03
N GLU A 4 8.99 21.03 9.46
CA GLU A 4 7.75 20.51 10.07
C GLU A 4 7.78 18.98 10.15
N GLY A 5 8.26 18.32 9.09
CA GLY A 5 8.44 16.86 9.07
C GLY A 5 9.42 16.38 10.16
N VAL A 6 10.51 17.07 10.35
CA VAL A 6 11.49 16.79 11.42
C VAL A 6 10.88 17.01 12.80
N GLY A 7 10.10 18.09 12.98
CA GLY A 7 9.38 18.37 14.23
C GLY A 7 8.38 17.25 14.60
N ILE A 8 7.60 16.77 13.61
CA ILE A 8 6.67 15.66 13.80
C ILE A 8 7.42 14.37 14.14
N MET A 9 8.50 14.06 13.43
CA MET A 9 9.32 12.89 13.75
C MET A 9 9.87 12.92 15.17
N ARG A 10 10.37 14.07 15.61
CA ARG A 10 10.87 14.27 16.98
C ARG A 10 9.74 14.07 18.02
N SER A 11 8.54 14.57 17.75
CA SER A 11 7.40 14.40 18.64
C SER A 11 6.90 12.96 18.72
N LEU A 12 6.98 12.20 17.61
CA LEU A 12 6.66 10.77 17.53
C LEU A 12 7.58 9.93 18.43
N ILE A 13 8.89 10.28 18.45
CA ILE A 13 9.89 9.56 19.24
C ILE A 13 9.82 10.00 20.72
N ALA A 14 9.60 11.29 20.98
CA ALA A 14 9.59 11.84 22.35
C ALA A 14 8.36 11.42 23.17
N ASN A 15 7.23 11.15 22.53
CA ASN A 15 5.97 10.79 23.21
C ASN A 15 5.32 9.54 22.60
N PRO A 16 5.90 8.35 22.81
CA PRO A 16 5.41 7.10 22.19
C PRO A 16 3.99 6.75 22.62
N LEU A 17 3.59 7.03 23.84
CA LEU A 17 2.23 6.75 24.33
C LEU A 17 1.15 7.60 23.61
N LYS A 18 1.44 8.86 23.32
CA LYS A 18 0.52 9.74 22.59
C LYS A 18 0.28 9.24 21.16
N TRP A 19 1.29 8.63 20.57
CA TRP A 19 1.27 8.13 19.18
C TRP A 19 1.04 6.61 19.08
N ALA A 20 0.78 5.95 20.23
CA ALA A 20 0.52 4.51 20.28
C ALA A 20 -0.57 4.04 19.29
N PRO A 21 -1.70 4.74 19.08
CA PRO A 21 -2.70 4.34 18.09
C PRO A 21 -2.15 4.34 16.66
N ALA A 22 -1.29 5.31 16.32
CA ALA A 22 -0.66 5.38 14.99
C ALA A 22 0.35 4.26 14.77
N TRP A 23 1.16 3.96 15.77
CA TRP A 23 2.11 2.84 15.74
C TRP A 23 1.39 1.50 15.63
N PHE A 24 0.34 1.31 16.44
CA PHE A 24 -0.48 0.10 16.41
C PHE A 24 -1.19 -0.06 15.05
N GLY A 25 -1.78 1.01 14.53
CA GLY A 25 -2.43 0.99 13.21
C GLY A 25 -1.46 0.65 12.09
N THR A 26 -0.24 1.21 12.14
CA THR A 26 0.80 0.90 11.16
C THR A 26 1.26 -0.56 11.26
N ALA A 27 1.51 -1.05 12.47
CA ALA A 27 1.91 -2.44 12.68
C ALA A 27 0.81 -3.40 12.23
N LEU A 28 -0.45 -3.13 12.58
CA LEU A 28 -1.60 -3.93 12.18
C LEU A 28 -1.75 -3.97 10.65
N TYR A 29 -1.58 -2.82 9.97
CA TYR A 29 -1.59 -2.75 8.52
C TYR A 29 -0.53 -3.67 7.89
N TRP A 30 0.71 -3.62 8.36
CA TRP A 30 1.80 -4.44 7.82
C TRP A 30 1.59 -5.93 8.08
N VAL A 31 1.10 -6.28 9.27
CA VAL A 31 0.78 -7.68 9.61
C VAL A 31 -0.36 -8.20 8.74
N ALA A 32 -1.43 -7.41 8.56
CA ALA A 32 -2.56 -7.78 7.73
C ALA A 32 -2.16 -7.94 6.25
N ASP A 33 -1.33 -7.05 5.73
CA ASP A 33 -0.87 -7.09 4.35
C ASP A 33 0.05 -8.31 4.10
N MET A 34 0.97 -8.61 5.01
CA MET A 34 1.76 -9.85 4.96
C MET A 34 0.90 -11.11 5.10
N ALA A 35 -0.13 -11.08 5.94
CA ALA A 35 -1.06 -12.19 6.10
C ALA A 35 -1.87 -12.43 4.82
N ALA A 36 -2.32 -11.36 4.14
CA ALA A 36 -2.98 -11.44 2.85
C ALA A 36 -2.06 -12.06 1.78
N PHE A 37 -0.80 -11.65 1.74
CA PHE A 37 0.19 -12.25 0.85
C PHE A 37 0.43 -13.73 1.15
N TYR A 38 0.59 -14.08 2.42
CA TYR A 38 0.70 -15.48 2.84
C TYR A 38 -0.54 -16.29 2.47
N GLY A 39 -1.74 -15.73 2.69
CA GLY A 39 -3.00 -16.35 2.28
C GLY A 39 -3.07 -16.63 0.79
N ALA A 40 -2.65 -15.66 -0.04
CA ALA A 40 -2.56 -15.86 -1.49
C ALA A 40 -1.64 -17.03 -1.85
N LEU A 41 -0.46 -17.11 -1.25
CA LEU A 41 0.46 -18.25 -1.47
C LEU A 41 -0.18 -19.60 -1.10
N ARG A 42 -0.93 -19.64 -0.01
CA ARG A 42 -1.66 -20.84 0.43
C ARG A 42 -2.77 -21.25 -0.54
N CYS A 43 -3.49 -20.30 -1.11
CA CYS A 43 -4.54 -20.57 -2.12
C CYS A 43 -3.97 -21.25 -3.38
N PHE A 44 -2.72 -20.97 -3.73
CA PHE A 44 -2.04 -21.61 -4.85
C PHE A 44 -1.23 -22.87 -4.45
N GLY A 45 -1.54 -23.46 -3.31
CA GLY A 45 -0.95 -24.71 -2.84
C GLY A 45 0.48 -24.58 -2.31
N LEU A 46 0.98 -23.35 -2.12
CA LEU A 46 2.29 -23.12 -1.55
C LEU A 46 2.22 -23.04 -0.02
N ASN A 47 3.19 -23.66 0.65
CA ASN A 47 3.29 -23.62 2.11
C ASN A 47 4.68 -23.13 2.55
N PRO A 48 5.02 -21.88 2.27
CA PRO A 48 6.30 -21.31 2.68
C PRO A 48 6.34 -21.08 4.19
N GLY A 49 7.50 -21.29 4.81
CA GLY A 49 7.74 -20.80 6.16
C GLY A 49 7.68 -19.26 6.20
N VAL A 50 7.28 -18.70 7.35
CA VAL A 50 7.09 -17.25 7.54
C VAL A 50 8.31 -16.44 7.12
N GLY A 51 9.54 -16.89 7.42
CA GLY A 51 10.78 -16.21 7.01
C GLY A 51 10.91 -16.04 5.49
N LYS A 52 10.49 -17.02 4.69
CA LYS A 52 10.51 -16.95 3.23
C LYS A 52 9.51 -15.90 2.71
N VAL A 53 8.35 -15.79 3.34
CA VAL A 53 7.33 -14.79 3.01
C VAL A 53 7.85 -13.40 3.30
N VAL A 54 8.46 -13.20 4.49
CA VAL A 54 9.04 -11.91 4.88
C VAL A 54 10.13 -11.47 3.91
N ILE A 55 11.04 -12.37 3.51
CA ILE A 55 12.11 -12.07 2.56
C ILE A 55 11.52 -11.65 1.20
N ALA A 56 10.58 -12.41 0.67
CA ALA A 56 9.96 -12.10 -0.62
C ALA A 56 9.19 -10.78 -0.59
N TYR A 57 8.44 -10.55 0.47
CA TYR A 57 7.69 -9.32 0.68
C TYR A 57 8.61 -8.10 0.81
N ALA A 58 9.64 -8.18 1.64
CA ALA A 58 10.61 -7.11 1.82
C ALA A 58 11.37 -6.78 0.54
N THR A 59 11.76 -7.78 -0.25
CA THR A 59 12.43 -7.59 -1.54
C THR A 59 11.54 -6.85 -2.53
N GLY A 60 10.28 -7.22 -2.65
CA GLY A 60 9.32 -6.54 -3.53
C GLY A 60 9.06 -5.10 -3.08
N TYR A 61 8.90 -4.88 -1.79
CA TYR A 61 8.62 -3.55 -1.22
C TYR A 61 9.82 -2.60 -1.24
N ALA A 62 11.02 -3.09 -0.98
CA ALA A 62 12.23 -2.26 -0.94
C ALA A 62 12.53 -1.59 -2.29
N ALA A 63 12.25 -2.29 -3.39
CA ALA A 63 12.53 -1.79 -4.73
C ALA A 63 11.50 -0.78 -5.25
N THR A 64 10.26 -0.77 -4.70
CA THR A 64 9.14 -0.06 -5.34
C THR A 64 8.74 1.25 -4.67
N ARG A 65 9.25 1.54 -3.47
CA ARG A 65 8.74 2.67 -2.67
C ARG A 65 9.15 4.07 -3.16
N ARG A 66 10.08 4.26 -4.09
CA ARG A 66 10.64 5.61 -4.27
C ARG A 66 10.70 6.19 -5.67
N SER A 67 10.49 5.45 -6.76
CA SER A 67 10.85 6.02 -8.07
C SER A 67 10.15 5.48 -9.30
N LEU A 68 9.18 4.58 -9.17
CA LEU A 68 8.60 3.98 -10.38
C LEU A 68 7.17 4.47 -10.63
N PRO A 69 6.85 4.91 -11.85
CA PRO A 69 5.50 5.23 -12.25
C PRO A 69 4.59 4.00 -12.08
N LEU A 70 3.31 4.22 -11.87
CA LEU A 70 2.29 3.19 -11.66
C LEU A 70 2.54 2.29 -10.42
N GLY A 71 3.20 2.83 -9.36
CA GLY A 71 3.44 2.07 -8.13
C GLY A 71 4.34 0.85 -8.32
N GLY A 72 5.19 0.85 -9.34
CA GLY A 72 6.12 -0.24 -9.64
C GLY A 72 5.44 -1.50 -10.19
N ALA A 73 4.27 -1.37 -10.84
CA ALA A 73 3.61 -2.49 -11.50
C ALA A 73 4.58 -3.19 -12.48
N GLY A 74 4.62 -4.50 -12.43
CA GLY A 74 5.54 -5.35 -13.17
C GLY A 74 6.84 -5.64 -12.43
N ILE A 75 7.52 -4.64 -11.91
CA ILE A 75 8.82 -4.82 -11.22
C ILE A 75 8.63 -5.43 -9.84
N THR A 76 7.61 -4.98 -9.10
CA THR A 76 7.29 -5.56 -7.78
C THR A 76 6.93 -7.04 -7.91
N GLU A 77 6.06 -7.37 -8.85
CA GLU A 77 5.61 -8.73 -9.11
C GLU A 77 6.80 -9.62 -9.52
N PHE A 78 7.66 -9.09 -10.37
CA PHE A 78 8.89 -9.80 -10.78
C PHE A 78 9.80 -10.06 -9.57
N LEU A 79 10.10 -9.03 -8.77
CA LEU A 79 11.01 -9.15 -7.63
C LEU A 79 10.46 -10.05 -6.52
N MET A 80 9.16 -9.93 -6.20
CA MET A 80 8.53 -10.83 -5.24
C MET A 80 8.55 -12.28 -5.70
N THR A 81 8.21 -12.52 -6.97
CA THR A 81 8.23 -13.87 -7.57
C THR A 81 9.64 -14.43 -7.63
N TYR A 82 10.61 -13.59 -8.01
CA TYR A 82 12.01 -13.99 -8.05
C TYR A 82 12.58 -14.33 -6.68
N ALA A 83 12.23 -13.54 -5.66
CA ALA A 83 12.61 -13.83 -4.28
C ALA A 83 12.00 -15.16 -3.77
N LEU A 84 10.73 -15.46 -4.12
CA LEU A 84 10.10 -16.74 -3.81
C LEU A 84 10.81 -17.91 -4.53
N TYR A 85 11.19 -17.72 -5.77
CA TYR A 85 11.97 -18.72 -6.52
C TYR A 85 13.34 -18.97 -5.86
N TRP A 86 14.01 -17.92 -5.43
CA TRP A 86 15.31 -18.02 -4.72
C TRP A 86 15.22 -18.85 -3.44
N VAL A 87 14.12 -18.73 -2.72
CA VAL A 87 13.87 -19.54 -1.52
C VAL A 87 13.26 -20.93 -1.82
N ARG A 88 13.44 -21.41 -3.06
CA ARG A 88 13.07 -22.74 -3.54
C ARG A 88 11.55 -23.00 -3.58
N LEU A 89 10.76 -22.02 -3.97
CA LEU A 89 9.35 -22.21 -4.30
C LEU A 89 9.19 -22.36 -5.82
N PRO A 90 8.23 -23.17 -6.31
CA PRO A 90 7.98 -23.34 -7.72
C PRO A 90 7.49 -22.03 -8.36
N LEU A 91 8.07 -21.66 -9.50
CA LEU A 91 7.91 -20.35 -10.13
C LEU A 91 6.45 -20.07 -10.55
N ALA A 92 5.79 -21.02 -11.22
CA ALA A 92 4.46 -20.78 -11.78
C ALA A 92 3.39 -20.48 -10.70
N PRO A 93 3.21 -21.29 -9.64
CA PRO A 93 2.26 -20.95 -8.60
C PRO A 93 2.70 -19.74 -7.76
N ALA A 94 4.01 -19.47 -7.62
CA ALA A 94 4.50 -18.28 -6.95
C ALA A 94 4.11 -17.00 -7.71
N LEU A 95 4.28 -16.97 -9.03
CA LEU A 95 3.86 -15.86 -9.89
C LEU A 95 2.34 -15.65 -9.80
N ALA A 96 1.55 -16.72 -9.92
CA ALA A 96 0.10 -16.63 -9.83
C ALA A 96 -0.37 -16.06 -8.49
N ALA A 97 0.24 -16.50 -7.39
CA ALA A 97 -0.06 -16.00 -6.05
C ALA A 97 0.29 -14.52 -5.89
N VAL A 98 1.46 -14.08 -6.40
CA VAL A 98 1.89 -12.67 -6.36
C VAL A 98 0.94 -11.80 -7.17
N VAL A 99 0.57 -12.21 -8.37
CA VAL A 99 -0.37 -11.46 -9.22
C VAL A 99 -1.75 -11.36 -8.56
N ALA A 100 -2.26 -12.47 -8.02
CA ALA A 100 -3.55 -12.47 -7.31
C ALA A 100 -3.54 -11.56 -6.09
N TYR A 101 -2.49 -11.61 -5.28
CA TYR A 101 -2.30 -10.71 -4.13
C TYR A 101 -2.28 -9.24 -4.56
N ARG A 102 -1.57 -8.90 -5.62
CA ARG A 102 -1.49 -7.52 -6.13
C ARG A 102 -2.83 -7.05 -6.71
N ALA A 103 -3.51 -7.91 -7.46
CA ALA A 103 -4.85 -7.60 -7.95
C ALA A 103 -5.83 -7.33 -6.80
N PHE A 104 -5.80 -8.15 -5.75
CA PHE A 104 -6.60 -7.94 -4.56
C PHE A 104 -6.30 -6.59 -3.89
N ASN A 105 -5.04 -6.23 -3.71
CA ASN A 105 -4.65 -4.95 -3.12
C ASN A 105 -5.07 -3.75 -3.97
N LEU A 106 -4.99 -3.86 -5.30
CA LEU A 106 -5.49 -2.82 -6.21
C LEU A 106 -7.00 -2.65 -6.11
N LEU A 107 -7.75 -3.74 -6.07
CA LEU A 107 -9.21 -3.71 -5.90
C LEU A 107 -9.59 -3.12 -4.54
N LEU A 108 -8.90 -3.52 -3.48
CA LEU A 108 -9.15 -3.01 -2.13
C LEU A 108 -8.89 -1.50 -2.03
N ALA A 109 -7.88 -0.98 -2.72
CA ALA A 109 -7.59 0.45 -2.78
C ALA A 109 -8.55 1.22 -3.70
N ALA A 110 -9.03 0.59 -4.77
CA ALA A 110 -9.95 1.20 -5.73
C ALA A 110 -11.35 1.44 -5.14
N LEU A 111 -11.84 0.54 -4.28
CA LEU A 111 -13.17 0.65 -3.68
C LEU A 111 -13.38 1.96 -2.89
N PRO A 112 -12.54 2.33 -1.89
CA PRO A 112 -12.69 3.59 -1.17
C PRO A 112 -12.43 4.80 -2.07
N ALA A 113 -11.56 4.69 -3.08
CA ALA A 113 -11.31 5.76 -4.03
C ALA A 113 -12.53 6.06 -4.91
N LEU A 114 -13.23 5.03 -5.37
CA LEU A 114 -14.49 5.17 -6.12
C LEU A 114 -15.61 5.77 -5.26
N LEU A 115 -15.76 5.32 -4.02
CA LEU A 115 -16.73 5.87 -3.07
C LEU A 115 -16.44 7.33 -2.74
N ALA A 116 -15.17 7.67 -2.48
CA ALA A 116 -14.75 9.05 -2.21
C ALA A 116 -14.96 9.94 -3.44
N HIS A 117 -14.70 9.45 -4.65
CA HIS A 117 -14.93 10.20 -5.88
C HIS A 117 -16.41 10.58 -6.04
N HIS A 118 -17.30 9.63 -5.79
CA HIS A 118 -18.74 9.87 -5.89
C HIS A 118 -19.26 10.89 -4.85
N GLN A 119 -18.68 10.89 -3.65
CA GLN A 119 -19.04 11.85 -2.59
C GLN A 119 -18.41 13.24 -2.79
N LEU A 120 -17.25 13.33 -3.43
CA LEU A 120 -16.53 14.59 -3.60
C LEU A 120 -17.04 15.42 -4.79
N GLN A 121 -17.65 14.82 -5.79
CA GLN A 121 -18.18 15.54 -6.96
C GLN A 121 -19.12 16.70 -6.59
N PRO A 122 -20.16 16.52 -5.75
CA PRO A 122 -21.06 17.61 -5.38
C PRO A 122 -20.36 18.72 -4.58
N LEU A 123 -19.33 18.39 -3.81
CA LEU A 123 -18.55 19.37 -3.04
C LEU A 123 -17.63 20.21 -3.95
N LEU A 124 -17.06 19.59 -4.97
CA LEU A 124 -16.22 20.28 -5.96
C LEU A 124 -17.05 21.23 -6.83
N GLU A 125 -18.27 20.86 -7.19
CA GLU A 125 -19.19 21.72 -7.92
C GLU A 125 -19.62 22.94 -7.10
N ARG A 126 -19.95 22.73 -5.83
CA ARG A 126 -20.26 23.85 -4.90
C ARG A 126 -19.07 24.81 -4.73
N ARG A 127 -17.84 24.31 -4.69
CA ARG A 127 -16.62 25.14 -4.65
C ARG A 127 -16.41 25.91 -5.95
N LYS A 128 -16.69 25.31 -7.10
CA LYS A 128 -16.60 25.98 -8.41
C LYS A 128 -17.64 27.08 -8.55
N GLN A 129 -18.85 26.87 -8.06
CA GLN A 129 -19.91 27.89 -8.06
C GLN A 129 -19.55 29.08 -7.17
N ARG A 130 -19.11 28.86 -5.93
CA ARG A 130 -18.65 29.94 -5.04
C ARG A 130 -17.45 30.74 -5.57
N ARG A 131 -16.64 30.18 -6.43
CA ARG A 131 -15.51 30.87 -7.09
C ARG A 131 -15.95 31.75 -8.26
N LYS A 132 -17.13 31.48 -8.82
CA LYS A 132 -17.68 32.26 -9.95
C LYS A 132 -18.48 33.48 -9.48
N GLU A 133 -19.10 33.41 -8.31
CA GLU A 133 -19.92 34.51 -7.74
C GLU A 133 -19.15 35.81 -7.48
N PRO A 134 -17.90 35.87 -6.97
CA PRO A 134 -17.22 37.15 -6.74
C PRO A 134 -16.79 37.87 -8.00
N ARG A 135 -16.80 37.20 -9.17
CA ARG A 135 -16.40 37.83 -10.46
C ARG A 135 -17.55 38.47 -11.25
N ALA A 136 -18.78 38.22 -10.81
CA ALA A 136 -19.96 38.82 -11.44
C ALA A 136 -20.44 40.11 -10.73
N ALA A 137 -19.85 40.42 -9.54
CA ALA A 137 -20.21 41.57 -8.73
C ALA A 137 -19.15 42.71 -8.74
N ALA A 138 -18.11 42.60 -9.59
CA ALA A 138 -17.10 43.63 -9.86
C ALA A 138 -17.14 44.04 -11.34
#